data_5ceea8c4e236c30bceceb58e2980deb1
#
_entry.id   5ceea8c4e236c30bceceb58e2980deb1
#
_cell.length_a   1.000
_cell.length_b   1.000
_cell.length_c   1.000
_cell.angle_alpha   90.00
_cell.angle_beta   90.00
_cell.angle_gamma   90.00
#
_symmetry.space_group_name_H-M   'P 1'
#
loop_
_entity.id
_entity.type
_entity.pdbx_description
1 polymer ?
#
loop_
_entity_poly.entity_id
_entity_poly.type
_entity_poly.pdbx_seq_one_letter_code
_entity_poly.pdbx_strand_id
1 'polypeptide(L)'
;MKQLTFDSEAFDDFCNWAIYDKQVFRKILELLKSINRTPFQGIGKPELLKFNQAGYWSRRITIEHRLVYKVDNQNNIFIASCKGHYN
;
A
#
# COMPACT_ATOMS: atom_id res chain seq x y z
N MET A 1 -2.53 -11.84 7.76
CA MET A 1 -1.13 -11.46 7.47
C MET A 1 -0.26 -11.94 8.60
N LYS A 2 0.89 -12.44 8.27
CA LYS A 2 1.84 -12.89 9.29
C LYS A 2 2.73 -11.76 9.74
N GLN A 3 3.18 -10.96 8.80
CA GLN A 3 3.98 -9.77 9.09
C GLN A 3 3.60 -8.65 8.15
N LEU A 4 3.65 -7.43 8.68
CA LEU A 4 3.50 -6.21 7.90
C LEU A 4 4.77 -5.40 8.10
N THR A 5 5.49 -5.15 7.02
CA THR A 5 6.75 -4.42 7.04
C THR A 5 6.63 -3.19 6.16
N PHE A 6 7.19 -2.08 6.60
CA PHE A 6 7.26 -0.86 5.82
C PHE A 6 8.70 -0.56 5.45
N ASP A 7 8.91 -0.11 4.22
CA ASP A 7 10.10 0.67 3.91
C ASP A 7 10.16 1.89 4.84
N SER A 8 11.33 2.30 5.28
CA SER A 8 11.44 3.37 6.28
C SER A 8 10.83 4.69 5.82
N GLU A 9 11.00 5.03 4.56
CA GLU A 9 10.42 6.25 4.01
C GLU A 9 8.89 6.14 3.93
N ALA A 10 8.40 4.97 3.57
CA ALA A 10 6.96 4.71 3.56
C ALA A 10 6.37 4.81 4.97
N PHE A 11 7.11 4.35 5.97
CA PHE A 11 6.66 4.46 7.35
C PHE A 11 6.58 5.93 7.80
N ASP A 12 7.58 6.73 7.44
CA ASP A 12 7.54 8.17 7.73
C ASP A 12 6.33 8.83 7.10
N ASP A 13 6.05 8.53 5.84
CA ASP A 13 4.87 9.07 5.15
C ASP A 13 3.58 8.62 5.83
N PHE A 14 3.51 7.37 6.23
CA PHE A 14 2.36 6.82 6.93
C PHE A 14 2.09 7.58 8.25
N CYS A 15 3.14 7.83 9.02
CA CYS A 15 3.04 8.59 10.25
C CYS A 15 2.60 10.04 9.99
N ASN A 16 3.13 10.65 8.93
CA ASN A 16 2.76 12.01 8.56
C ASN A 16 1.30 12.12 8.14
N TRP A 17 0.77 11.12 7.42
CA TRP A 17 -0.65 11.10 7.09
C TRP A 17 -1.51 11.12 8.35
N ALA A 18 -1.13 10.38 9.39
CA ALA A 18 -1.88 10.35 10.64
C ALA A 18 -1.95 11.73 11.30
N ILE A 19 -0.93 12.57 11.07
CA ILE A 19 -0.86 13.91 11.65
C ILE A 19 -1.56 14.94 10.77
N TYR A 20 -1.32 14.89 9.45
CA TYR A 20 -1.71 15.99 8.55
C TYR A 20 -2.95 15.72 7.73
N ASP A 21 -3.32 14.46 7.49
CA ASP A 21 -4.51 14.13 6.71
C ASP A 21 -5.11 12.81 7.18
N LYS A 22 -6.03 12.89 8.11
CA LYS A 22 -6.64 11.72 8.73
C LYS A 22 -7.49 10.90 7.76
N GLN A 23 -8.05 11.53 6.74
CA GLN A 23 -8.83 10.79 5.73
C GLN A 23 -7.94 9.87 4.91
N VAL A 24 -6.78 10.37 4.50
CA VAL A 24 -5.79 9.54 3.80
C VAL A 24 -5.30 8.43 4.69
N PHE A 25 -4.99 8.74 5.94
CA PHE A 25 -4.54 7.74 6.91
C PHE A 25 -5.56 6.62 7.07
N ARG A 26 -6.83 6.96 7.26
CA ARG A 26 -7.91 5.96 7.39
C ARG A 26 -8.05 5.11 6.14
N LYS A 27 -7.93 5.73 4.98
CA LYS A 27 -8.00 4.98 3.72
C LYS A 27 -6.87 3.96 3.62
N ILE A 28 -5.66 4.34 4.03
CA ILE A 28 -4.54 3.40 4.06
C ILE A 28 -4.84 2.23 4.99
N LEU A 29 -5.38 2.50 6.17
CA LEU A 29 -5.76 1.42 7.10
C LEU A 29 -6.78 0.47 6.48
N GLU A 30 -7.79 1.00 5.79
CA GLU A 30 -8.77 0.16 5.09
C GLU A 30 -8.12 -0.69 4.01
N LEU A 31 -7.21 -0.10 3.25
CA LEU A 31 -6.49 -0.81 2.21
C LEU A 31 -5.63 -1.93 2.79
N LEU A 32 -4.94 -1.68 3.88
CA LEU A 32 -4.12 -2.69 4.55
C LEU A 32 -4.97 -3.87 5.02
N LYS A 33 -6.15 -3.60 5.58
CA LYS A 33 -7.07 -4.66 5.98
C LYS A 33 -7.58 -5.45 4.78
N SER A 34 -7.87 -4.77 3.68
CA SER A 34 -8.30 -5.44 2.45
C SER A 34 -7.20 -6.33 1.88
N ILE A 35 -5.96 -5.83 1.84
CA ILE A 35 -4.81 -6.61 1.36
C ILE A 35 -4.62 -7.86 2.23
N ASN A 36 -4.77 -7.73 3.52
CA ASN A 36 -4.63 -8.87 4.43
C ASN A 36 -5.65 -9.97 4.12
N ARG A 37 -6.88 -9.60 3.78
CA ARG A 37 -7.92 -10.58 3.45
C ARG A 37 -7.77 -11.15 2.05
N THR A 38 -7.57 -10.26 1.07
CA THR A 38 -7.52 -10.62 -0.34
C THR A 38 -6.40 -9.80 -1.02
N PRO A 39 -5.16 -10.32 -1.04
CA PRO A 39 -3.99 -9.52 -1.48
C PRO A 39 -4.08 -8.97 -2.90
N PHE A 40 -4.83 -9.64 -3.77
CA PHE A 40 -4.83 -9.30 -5.20
C PHE A 40 -6.20 -8.86 -5.72
N GLN A 41 -7.16 -8.68 -4.82
CA GLN A 41 -8.52 -8.22 -5.14
C GLN A 41 -8.99 -7.30 -4.03
N GLY A 42 -10.06 -6.57 -4.28
CA GLY A 42 -10.70 -5.76 -3.27
C GLY A 42 -10.67 -4.27 -3.58
N ILE A 43 -10.76 -3.46 -2.55
CA ILE A 43 -10.90 -2.01 -2.72
C ILE A 43 -9.63 -1.36 -3.24
N GLY A 44 -9.76 -0.18 -3.86
CA GLY A 44 -8.62 0.60 -4.32
C GLY A 44 -8.06 0.18 -5.66
N LYS A 45 -8.78 -0.63 -6.43
CA LYS A 45 -8.38 -1.09 -7.76
C LYS A 45 -6.98 -1.71 -7.75
N PRO A 46 -6.80 -2.88 -7.12
CA PRO A 46 -5.49 -3.55 -7.13
C PRO A 46 -4.98 -3.75 -8.54
N GLU A 47 -3.72 -3.39 -8.76
CA GLU A 47 -3.10 -3.47 -10.07
C GLU A 47 -1.67 -3.95 -9.94
N LEU A 48 -1.31 -4.95 -10.74
CA LEU A 48 0.05 -5.46 -10.83
C LEU A 48 0.91 -4.48 -11.61
N LEU A 49 2.01 -4.06 -11.03
CA LEU A 49 2.92 -3.11 -11.66
C LEU A 49 3.85 -3.82 -12.62
N LYS A 50 4.40 -3.07 -13.58
CA LYS A 50 5.20 -3.60 -14.68
C LYS A 50 6.61 -3.03 -14.65
N PHE A 51 7.47 -3.56 -15.52
CA PHE A 51 8.84 -3.10 -15.75
C PHE A 51 9.68 -3.19 -14.47
N ASN A 52 10.37 -2.14 -14.11
CA ASN A 52 11.26 -2.15 -12.94
C ASN A 52 10.51 -2.24 -11.60
N GLN A 53 9.18 -2.25 -11.65
CA GLN A 53 8.34 -2.45 -10.45
C GLN A 53 7.64 -3.80 -10.47
N ALA A 54 8.10 -4.71 -11.33
CA ALA A 54 7.50 -6.04 -11.45
C ALA A 54 7.51 -6.77 -10.12
N GLY A 55 6.41 -7.44 -9.82
CA GLY A 55 6.23 -8.13 -8.55
C GLY A 55 5.55 -7.30 -7.48
N TYR A 56 5.45 -5.99 -7.69
CA TYR A 56 4.73 -5.11 -6.79
C TYR A 56 3.32 -4.86 -7.31
N TRP A 57 2.44 -4.53 -6.37
CA TRP A 57 1.05 -4.16 -6.64
C TRP A 57 0.80 -2.75 -6.15
N SER A 58 -0.21 -2.09 -6.70
CA SER A 58 -0.65 -0.80 -6.19
C SER A 58 -2.15 -0.82 -5.93
N ARG A 59 -2.57 -0.02 -4.96
CA ARG A 59 -3.97 0.32 -4.73
C ARG A 59 -4.11 1.82 -4.58
N ARG A 60 -5.21 2.36 -5.07
CA ARG A 60 -5.46 3.79 -4.99
C ARG A 60 -5.80 4.20 -3.57
N ILE A 61 -5.09 5.21 -3.06
CA ILE A 61 -5.44 5.87 -1.82
C ILE A 61 -6.34 7.07 -2.16
N THR A 62 -5.84 7.93 -3.05
CA THR A 62 -6.56 9.06 -3.64
C THR A 62 -6.23 9.12 -5.13
N ILE A 63 -6.70 10.16 -5.80
CA ILE A 63 -6.33 10.40 -7.19
C ILE A 63 -4.81 10.59 -7.36
N GLU A 64 -4.16 11.18 -6.35
CA GLU A 64 -2.74 11.51 -6.38
C GLU A 64 -1.83 10.46 -5.77
N HIS A 65 -2.35 9.65 -4.86
CA HIS A 65 -1.52 8.79 -4.04
C HIS A 65 -1.88 7.33 -4.20
N ARG A 66 -0.85 6.47 -4.17
CA ARG A 66 -0.99 5.01 -4.27
C ARG A 66 -0.31 4.34 -3.11
N LEU A 67 -0.87 3.23 -2.70
CA LEU A 67 -0.22 2.30 -1.79
C LEU A 67 0.46 1.24 -2.64
N VAL A 68 1.79 1.14 -2.57
CA VAL A 68 2.57 0.18 -3.34
C VAL A 68 3.08 -0.88 -2.38
N TYR A 69 2.85 -2.15 -2.73
CA TYR A 69 3.15 -3.25 -1.84
C TYR A 69 3.50 -4.51 -2.61
N LYS A 70 4.10 -5.46 -1.92
CA LYS A 70 4.23 -6.82 -2.43
C LYS A 70 3.89 -7.82 -1.33
N VAL A 71 3.53 -9.03 -1.74
CA VAL A 71 3.15 -10.11 -0.86
C VAL A 71 4.03 -11.31 -1.19
N ASP A 72 4.68 -11.88 -0.19
CA ASP A 72 5.53 -13.05 -0.40
C ASP A 72 4.72 -14.36 -0.32
N ASN A 73 5.40 -15.48 -0.49
CA ASN A 73 4.77 -16.81 -0.51
C ASN A 73 4.12 -17.21 0.82
N GLN A 74 4.45 -16.50 1.90
CA GLN A 74 3.92 -16.76 3.23
C GLN A 74 2.87 -15.73 3.63
N ASN A 75 2.43 -14.92 2.68
CA ASN A 75 1.45 -13.85 2.90
C ASN A 75 1.95 -12.73 3.82
N ASN A 76 3.26 -12.57 3.93
CA ASN A 76 3.82 -11.37 4.54
C ASN A 76 3.70 -10.21 3.56
N ILE A 77 3.38 -9.04 4.08
CA ILE A 77 3.13 -7.86 3.27
C ILE A 77 4.25 -6.86 3.51
N PHE A 78 4.84 -6.37 2.43
CA PHE A 78 5.84 -5.30 2.47
C PHE A 78 5.26 -4.05 1.79
N ILE A 79 5.25 -2.93 2.49
CA ILE A 79 4.77 -1.65 1.97
C ILE A 79 5.97 -0.86 1.47
N ALA A 80 6.03 -0.66 0.16
CA ALA A 80 7.12 0.06 -0.48
C ALA A 80 6.90 1.57 -0.45
N SER A 81 5.65 2.03 -0.61
CA SER A 81 5.32 3.44 -0.51
C SER A 81 3.84 3.65 -0.26
N CYS A 82 3.48 4.80 0.27
CA CYS A 82 2.09 5.20 0.47
C CYS A 82 1.88 6.68 0.15
N LYS A 83 2.70 7.22 -0.72
CA LYS A 83 2.61 8.60 -1.16
C LYS A 83 3.13 8.69 -2.58
N GLY A 84 2.49 9.55 -3.38
CA GLY A 84 2.89 9.73 -4.76
C GLY A 84 2.19 8.78 -5.71
N HIS A 85 2.48 8.96 -6.98
CA HIS A 85 1.83 8.26 -8.08
C HIS A 85 2.87 7.57 -8.96
N TYR A 86 2.61 6.32 -9.30
CA TYR A 86 3.47 5.56 -10.21
C TYR A 86 2.93 5.62 -11.64
N ASN A 87 3.85 5.82 -12.55
CA ASN A 87 3.55 5.77 -13.97
C ASN A 87 4.10 4.50 -14.59
#